data_ca6160c2a3c4d652793617b9b8455474
#
_entry.id   ca6160c2a3c4d652793617b9b8455474
#
_cell.length_a   1.000
_cell.length_b   1.000
_cell.length_c   1.000
_cell.angle_alpha   90.00
_cell.angle_beta   90.00
_cell.angle_gamma   90.00
#
_symmetry.space_group_name_H-M   'P 1'
#
loop_
_entity.id
_entity.type
_entity.pdbx_description
1 polymer ?
#
loop_
_entity_poly.entity_id
_entity_poly.type
_entity_poly.pdbx_seq_one_letter_code
_entity_poly.pdbx_strand_id
1 'polypeptide(L)'
;GIFIHGGHFVIKGAGRDKTKLIMATPNLPDDANVMYSSPCLFEIKHNSALGESVDVTADAAKGEYTVEVSNTLGWKKGDWVCLYLKDNDPQLVAQELAPYPVEPTMTNIIEQGVQVEDFHQIASVNGHSVTFVEPIMHAVEARWDWKVRKYPHYEEVGVEDLTFVGHAVDDFKHHRNWNDDGAYKPLNMVRLTNSWVRRVRFTSVSEAASIAKSANV
;
A
#
# COMPACT_ATOMS: atom_id res chain seq x y z
N GLY A 1 15.30 1.82 -12.87
CA GLY A 1 14.33 2.75 -12.27
C GLY A 1 14.98 3.95 -11.61
N ILE A 2 14.19 4.96 -11.35
CA ILE A 2 14.58 6.16 -10.60
C ILE A 2 13.98 6.02 -9.21
N PHE A 3 14.83 5.85 -8.20
CA PHE A 3 14.39 5.71 -6.82
C PHE A 3 14.31 7.08 -6.16
N ILE A 4 13.14 7.42 -5.59
CA ILE A 4 12.87 8.68 -4.93
C ILE A 4 12.54 8.43 -3.46
N HIS A 5 13.39 8.96 -2.58
CA HIS A 5 13.26 8.85 -1.14
C HIS A 5 12.98 10.22 -0.55
N GLY A 6 11.71 10.61 -0.48
CA GLY A 6 11.27 11.89 0.07
C GLY A 6 9.79 12.15 -0.20
N GLY A 7 9.25 13.12 0.49
CA GLY A 7 7.90 13.66 0.31
C GLY A 7 7.92 15.14 -0.09
N HIS A 8 6.74 15.77 -0.09
CA HIS A 8 6.53 17.19 -0.36
C HIS A 8 7.06 17.65 -1.73
N PHE A 9 6.77 16.86 -2.78
CA PHE A 9 7.11 17.21 -4.16
C PHE A 9 6.03 16.79 -5.16
N VAL A 10 6.06 17.41 -6.34
CA VAL A 10 5.17 17.07 -7.45
C VAL A 10 5.97 16.88 -8.73
N ILE A 11 5.78 15.73 -9.38
CA ILE A 11 6.21 15.51 -10.76
C ILE A 11 5.08 16.03 -11.65
N LYS A 12 5.28 17.22 -12.26
CA LYS A 12 4.25 17.92 -13.00
C LYS A 12 4.64 18.17 -14.44
N GLY A 13 3.75 17.82 -15.34
CA GLY A 13 3.82 18.20 -16.76
C GLY A 13 3.03 19.46 -17.09
N ALA A 14 3.11 19.89 -18.33
CA ALA A 14 2.34 21.00 -18.88
C ALA A 14 0.97 20.57 -19.47
N GLY A 15 0.56 19.34 -19.22
CA GLY A 15 -0.66 18.71 -19.72
C GLY A 15 -0.39 17.38 -20.41
N ARG A 16 -1.39 16.48 -20.39
CA ARG A 16 -1.28 15.12 -20.95
C ARG A 16 -0.84 15.08 -22.43
N ASP A 17 -1.24 16.06 -23.20
CA ASP A 17 -0.92 16.11 -24.62
C ASP A 17 0.39 16.88 -24.92
N LYS A 18 0.93 17.57 -23.90
CA LYS A 18 2.15 18.40 -24.04
C LYS A 18 3.39 17.75 -23.44
N THR A 19 3.26 17.09 -22.29
CA THR A 19 4.39 16.43 -21.62
C THR A 19 4.25 14.92 -21.71
N LYS A 20 5.21 14.28 -22.37
CA LYS A 20 5.28 12.82 -22.50
C LYS A 20 6.62 12.33 -21.93
N LEU A 21 6.55 11.41 -20.98
CA LEU A 21 7.70 10.67 -20.48
C LEU A 21 7.76 9.33 -21.22
N ILE A 22 8.72 9.21 -22.11
CA ILE A 22 8.84 8.05 -23.01
C ILE A 22 9.85 7.08 -22.41
N MET A 23 9.38 5.87 -22.13
CA MET A 23 10.21 4.74 -21.70
C MET A 23 10.78 4.09 -22.97
N ALA A 24 11.89 4.63 -23.49
CA ALA A 24 12.45 4.23 -24.77
C ALA A 24 13.00 2.80 -24.78
N THR A 25 13.33 2.26 -23.61
CA THR A 25 13.81 0.88 -23.41
C THR A 25 13.04 0.22 -22.28
N PRO A 26 12.91 -1.12 -22.29
CA PRO A 26 12.27 -1.82 -21.19
C PRO A 26 13.05 -1.66 -19.89
N ASN A 27 12.34 -1.65 -18.77
CA ASN A 27 12.97 -1.78 -17.46
C ASN A 27 13.51 -3.21 -17.34
N LEU A 28 14.81 -3.36 -17.13
CA LEU A 28 15.41 -4.67 -17.01
C LEU A 28 15.01 -5.32 -15.67
N PRO A 29 14.72 -6.62 -15.66
CA PRO A 29 14.36 -7.31 -14.44
C PRO A 29 15.57 -7.47 -13.51
N ASP A 30 15.29 -7.49 -12.21
CA ASP A 30 16.29 -7.89 -11.20
C ASP A 30 16.58 -9.39 -11.28
N ASP A 31 15.56 -10.20 -11.61
CA ASP A 31 15.65 -11.62 -11.90
C ASP A 31 14.75 -11.96 -13.10
N ALA A 32 15.34 -12.38 -14.21
CA ALA A 32 14.62 -12.73 -15.44
C ALA A 32 13.67 -13.93 -15.29
N ASN A 33 13.82 -14.74 -14.26
CA ASN A 33 12.93 -15.86 -13.97
C ASN A 33 11.67 -15.44 -13.20
N VAL A 34 11.62 -14.20 -12.72
CA VAL A 34 10.48 -13.66 -11.97
C VAL A 34 9.80 -12.59 -12.82
N MET A 35 8.60 -12.88 -13.30
CA MET A 35 7.85 -12.04 -14.25
C MET A 35 7.68 -10.58 -13.81
N TYR A 36 7.61 -10.33 -12.50
CA TYR A 36 7.33 -9.00 -11.95
C TYR A 36 8.55 -8.30 -11.35
N SER A 37 9.76 -8.87 -11.54
CA SER A 37 10.97 -8.35 -10.91
C SER A 37 11.50 -7.05 -11.52
N SER A 38 11.01 -6.65 -12.70
CA SER A 38 11.40 -5.37 -13.28
C SER A 38 10.98 -4.20 -12.41
N PRO A 39 11.88 -3.24 -12.13
CA PRO A 39 11.53 -2.03 -11.39
C PRO A 39 10.60 -1.14 -12.21
N CYS A 40 9.90 -0.22 -11.54
CA CYS A 40 9.19 0.84 -12.23
C CYS A 40 10.15 1.97 -12.67
N LEU A 41 9.73 2.80 -13.62
CA LEU A 41 10.48 3.99 -14.01
C LEU A 41 10.70 4.91 -12.80
N PHE A 42 9.64 5.19 -12.05
CA PHE A 42 9.69 5.89 -10.77
C PHE A 42 9.29 4.97 -9.63
N GLU A 43 10.22 4.73 -8.72
CA GLU A 43 10.03 4.04 -7.45
C GLU A 43 10.00 5.06 -6.32
N ILE A 44 8.80 5.46 -5.90
CA ILE A 44 8.60 6.40 -4.80
C ILE A 44 8.22 5.59 -3.57
N LYS A 45 9.20 5.31 -2.73
CA LYS A 45 9.05 4.32 -1.67
C LYS A 45 9.77 4.70 -0.40
N HIS A 46 9.07 4.64 0.73
CA HIS A 46 9.69 4.76 2.04
C HIS A 46 10.28 3.41 2.46
N ASN A 47 11.58 3.37 2.76
CA ASN A 47 12.34 2.14 2.99
C ASN A 47 12.66 1.84 4.46
N SER A 48 12.38 2.75 5.40
CA SER A 48 12.64 2.49 6.82
C SER A 48 11.84 1.28 7.31
N ALA A 49 12.41 0.56 8.26
CA ALA A 49 11.69 -0.47 8.98
C ALA A 49 10.42 0.11 9.63
N LEU A 50 9.41 -0.71 9.78
CA LEU A 50 8.24 -0.36 10.59
C LEU A 50 8.68 -0.21 12.04
N GLY A 51 8.04 0.71 12.77
CA GLY A 51 8.32 0.95 14.18
C GLY A 51 7.96 -0.25 15.07
N GLU A 52 8.31 -0.14 16.34
CA GLU A 52 7.86 -1.07 17.38
C GLU A 52 6.34 -1.16 17.38
N SER A 53 5.82 -2.36 17.61
CA SER A 53 4.39 -2.62 17.73
C SER A 53 3.97 -2.75 19.18
N VAL A 54 2.75 -2.34 19.48
CA VAL A 54 2.09 -2.50 20.77
C VAL A 54 0.81 -3.30 20.58
N ASP A 55 0.40 -4.04 21.62
CA ASP A 55 -0.80 -4.86 21.57
C ASP A 55 -2.05 -4.00 21.67
N VAL A 56 -3.10 -4.39 20.96
CA VAL A 56 -4.47 -3.92 21.22
C VAL A 56 -5.03 -4.73 22.39
N THR A 57 -5.61 -4.06 23.37
CA THR A 57 -5.97 -4.66 24.68
C THR A 57 -7.47 -4.79 24.92
N ALA A 58 -8.30 -4.22 24.04
CA ALA A 58 -9.75 -4.32 24.13
C ALA A 58 -10.39 -4.41 22.74
N ASP A 59 -11.58 -4.97 22.69
CA ASP A 59 -12.38 -5.06 21.47
C ASP A 59 -12.82 -3.66 21.03
N ALA A 60 -12.90 -3.47 19.69
CA ALA A 60 -13.48 -2.29 19.09
C ALA A 60 -14.29 -2.69 17.85
N ALA A 61 -15.50 -2.15 17.72
CA ALA A 61 -16.35 -2.49 16.60
C ALA A 61 -15.90 -1.78 15.31
N LYS A 62 -16.14 -2.43 14.17
CA LYS A 62 -15.99 -1.77 12.86
C LYS A 62 -16.79 -0.47 12.84
N GLY A 63 -16.18 0.62 12.40
CA GLY A 63 -16.78 1.95 12.36
C GLY A 63 -16.51 2.81 13.60
N GLU A 64 -15.94 2.24 14.64
CA GLU A 64 -15.42 3.02 15.77
C GLU A 64 -14.12 3.74 15.40
N TYR A 65 -13.75 4.73 16.21
CA TYR A 65 -12.59 5.57 15.95
C TYR A 65 -11.45 5.33 16.94
N THR A 66 -11.68 4.55 18.00
CA THR A 66 -10.75 4.41 19.12
C THR A 66 -10.39 2.96 19.36
N VAL A 67 -9.12 2.72 19.61
CA VAL A 67 -8.60 1.44 20.07
C VAL A 67 -7.83 1.64 21.37
N GLU A 68 -7.91 0.63 22.27
CA GLU A 68 -7.12 0.58 23.50
C GLU A 68 -5.84 -0.20 23.24
N VAL A 69 -4.70 0.34 23.65
CA VAL A 69 -3.38 -0.26 23.42
C VAL A 69 -2.60 -0.44 24.72
N SER A 70 -1.65 -1.37 24.73
CA SER A 70 -0.80 -1.64 25.89
C SER A 70 0.18 -0.49 26.20
N ASN A 71 0.57 0.26 25.19
CA ASN A 71 1.46 1.44 25.30
C ASN A 71 1.25 2.35 24.08
N THR A 72 1.49 3.62 24.21
CA THR A 72 1.41 4.60 23.10
C THR A 72 2.76 5.01 22.55
N LEU A 73 3.89 4.59 23.15
CA LEU A 73 5.25 4.88 22.70
C LEU A 73 5.50 6.38 22.42
N GLY A 74 4.76 7.27 23.09
CA GLY A 74 4.84 8.70 22.88
C GLY A 74 4.18 9.21 21.61
N TRP A 75 3.27 8.44 20.99
CA TRP A 75 2.47 8.90 19.85
C TRP A 75 1.63 10.12 20.19
N LYS A 76 1.38 10.93 19.19
CA LYS A 76 0.63 12.18 19.34
C LYS A 76 -0.27 12.43 18.13
N LYS A 77 -1.17 13.38 18.29
CA LYS A 77 -2.02 13.88 17.19
C LYS A 77 -1.18 14.19 15.95
N GLY A 78 -1.64 13.70 14.82
CA GLY A 78 -1.03 13.86 13.51
C GLY A 78 -0.06 12.74 13.12
N ASP A 79 0.44 11.93 14.06
CA ASP A 79 1.22 10.75 13.73
C ASP A 79 0.38 9.75 12.93
N TRP A 80 1.02 9.03 12.02
CA TRP A 80 0.42 7.92 11.30
C TRP A 80 0.84 6.59 11.89
N VAL A 81 -0.13 5.69 12.01
CA VAL A 81 0.04 4.33 12.53
C VAL A 81 -0.65 3.32 11.62
N CYS A 82 -0.22 2.08 11.74
CA CYS A 82 -0.87 0.94 11.10
C CYS A 82 -1.50 0.07 12.18
N LEU A 83 -2.81 -0.08 12.14
CA LEU A 83 -3.54 -1.12 12.86
C LEU A 83 -3.36 -2.41 12.06
N TYR A 84 -2.83 -3.44 12.69
CA TYR A 84 -2.29 -4.59 11.99
C TYR A 84 -2.70 -5.88 12.67
N LEU A 85 -3.06 -6.87 11.86
CA LEU A 85 -3.29 -8.25 12.27
C LEU A 85 -2.65 -9.19 11.27
N LYS A 86 -2.05 -10.26 11.75
CA LYS A 86 -1.72 -11.42 10.93
C LYS A 86 -1.89 -12.68 11.77
N ASP A 87 -2.91 -13.48 11.44
CA ASP A 87 -3.22 -14.71 12.14
C ASP A 87 -3.90 -15.70 11.17
N ASN A 88 -3.70 -16.99 11.37
CA ASN A 88 -4.31 -18.05 10.56
C ASN A 88 -5.32 -18.91 11.34
N ASP A 89 -5.83 -18.43 12.45
CA ASP A 89 -6.91 -19.10 13.16
C ASP A 89 -8.12 -19.31 12.23
N PRO A 90 -8.66 -20.55 12.13
CA PRO A 90 -9.76 -20.84 11.21
C PRO A 90 -11.03 -20.02 11.48
N GLN A 91 -11.28 -19.62 12.73
CA GLN A 91 -12.42 -18.78 13.08
C GLN A 91 -12.25 -17.36 12.53
N LEU A 92 -11.06 -16.78 12.68
CA LEU A 92 -10.73 -15.49 12.12
C LEU A 92 -10.82 -15.50 10.59
N VAL A 93 -10.25 -16.53 9.95
CA VAL A 93 -10.31 -16.68 8.49
C VAL A 93 -11.77 -16.73 8.01
N ALA A 94 -12.61 -17.51 8.69
CA ALA A 94 -14.04 -17.59 8.35
C ALA A 94 -14.77 -16.26 8.57
N GLN A 95 -14.45 -15.53 9.62
CA GLN A 95 -15.06 -14.24 9.95
C GLN A 95 -14.68 -13.16 8.90
N GLU A 96 -13.44 -13.09 8.51
CA GLU A 96 -12.97 -12.10 7.52
C GLU A 96 -13.44 -12.39 6.10
N LEU A 97 -13.69 -13.66 5.77
CA LEU A 97 -14.23 -14.04 4.47
C LEU A 97 -15.77 -13.95 4.39
N ALA A 98 -16.47 -13.82 5.52
CA ALA A 98 -17.93 -13.77 5.54
C ALA A 98 -18.50 -12.67 4.62
N PRO A 99 -19.58 -12.92 3.89
CA PRO A 99 -20.45 -14.09 3.95
C PRO A 99 -20.00 -15.30 3.10
N TYR A 100 -18.82 -15.27 2.53
CA TYR A 100 -18.32 -16.34 1.66
C TYR A 100 -17.71 -17.49 2.48
N PRO A 101 -17.92 -18.75 2.07
CA PRO A 101 -17.30 -19.88 2.73
C PRO A 101 -15.79 -19.92 2.45
N VAL A 102 -15.04 -20.52 3.36
CA VAL A 102 -13.62 -20.83 3.13
C VAL A 102 -13.53 -22.03 2.18
N GLU A 103 -13.00 -21.81 0.98
CA GLU A 103 -12.83 -22.86 -0.03
C GLU A 103 -11.46 -23.53 0.11
N PRO A 104 -11.33 -24.87 -0.09
CA PRO A 104 -10.06 -25.58 0.01
C PRO A 104 -8.98 -25.06 -0.95
N THR A 105 -9.36 -24.39 -2.02
CA THR A 105 -8.47 -23.77 -3.00
C THR A 105 -7.84 -22.45 -2.53
N MET A 106 -8.34 -21.88 -1.44
CA MET A 106 -7.83 -20.64 -0.83
C MET A 106 -6.58 -20.92 0.03
N THR A 107 -5.61 -21.67 -0.52
CA THR A 107 -4.46 -22.17 0.23
C THR A 107 -3.67 -21.06 0.92
N ASN A 108 -3.47 -19.93 0.27
CA ASN A 108 -2.71 -18.82 0.87
C ASN A 108 -3.32 -18.30 2.16
N ILE A 109 -4.64 -18.05 2.20
CA ILE A 109 -5.28 -17.55 3.42
C ILE A 109 -5.39 -18.63 4.50
N ILE A 110 -5.55 -19.90 4.11
CA ILE A 110 -5.59 -21.03 5.04
C ILE A 110 -4.23 -21.26 5.70
N GLU A 111 -3.15 -21.18 4.94
CA GLU A 111 -1.79 -21.46 5.42
C GLU A 111 -1.11 -20.24 6.04
N GLN A 112 -1.26 -19.07 5.43
CA GLN A 112 -0.58 -17.83 5.85
C GLN A 112 -1.45 -16.94 6.73
N GLY A 113 -2.76 -17.17 6.73
CA GLY A 113 -3.73 -16.44 7.52
C GLY A 113 -4.24 -15.15 6.88
N VAL A 114 -5.12 -14.51 7.63
CA VAL A 114 -5.59 -13.15 7.38
C VAL A 114 -4.45 -12.17 7.67
N GLN A 115 -4.26 -11.21 6.78
CA GLN A 115 -3.38 -10.08 7.00
C GLN A 115 -4.15 -8.79 6.77
N VAL A 116 -4.29 -8.00 7.83
CA VAL A 116 -4.89 -6.66 7.79
C VAL A 116 -3.80 -5.62 8.02
N GLU A 117 -3.78 -4.59 7.20
CA GLU A 117 -2.96 -3.39 7.39
C GLU A 117 -3.89 -2.18 7.16
N ASP A 118 -4.41 -1.63 8.24
CA ASP A 118 -5.32 -0.47 8.22
C ASP A 118 -4.56 0.78 8.70
N PHE A 119 -4.45 1.79 7.83
CA PHE A 119 -3.58 2.94 8.06
C PHE A 119 -4.40 4.13 8.55
N HIS A 120 -4.02 4.67 9.70
CA HIS A 120 -4.76 5.74 10.36
C HIS A 120 -3.88 6.89 10.79
N GLN A 121 -4.39 8.10 10.67
CA GLN A 121 -3.82 9.27 11.32
C GLN A 121 -4.43 9.40 12.73
N ILE A 122 -3.59 9.67 13.71
CA ILE A 122 -4.03 9.87 15.11
C ILE A 122 -4.69 11.23 15.25
N ALA A 123 -5.94 11.24 15.70
CA ALA A 123 -6.68 12.44 16.08
C ALA A 123 -6.36 12.89 17.51
N SER A 124 -6.23 11.92 18.43
CA SER A 124 -5.87 12.18 19.83
C SER A 124 -5.36 10.92 20.52
N VAL A 125 -4.61 11.13 21.59
CA VAL A 125 -4.17 10.07 22.53
C VAL A 125 -4.55 10.49 23.93
N ASN A 126 -5.20 9.59 24.69
CA ASN A 126 -5.58 9.81 26.08
C ASN A 126 -5.28 8.55 26.90
N GLY A 127 -4.21 8.57 27.68
CA GLY A 127 -3.72 7.40 28.37
C GLY A 127 -3.34 6.29 27.37
N HIS A 128 -4.07 5.19 27.42
CA HIS A 128 -3.91 4.05 26.50
C HIS A 128 -4.89 4.06 25.32
N SER A 129 -5.81 5.03 25.27
CA SER A 129 -6.79 5.16 24.21
C SER A 129 -6.21 5.96 23.05
N VAL A 130 -6.16 5.37 21.85
CA VAL A 130 -5.73 6.02 20.60
C VAL A 130 -6.94 6.21 19.73
N THR A 131 -7.29 7.47 19.46
CA THR A 131 -8.42 7.84 18.58
C THR A 131 -7.88 8.25 17.21
N PHE A 132 -8.46 7.70 16.15
CA PHE A 132 -8.09 7.96 14.76
C PHE A 132 -8.95 9.05 14.12
N VAL A 133 -8.47 9.62 13.03
CA VAL A 133 -9.22 10.58 12.20
C VAL A 133 -10.32 9.85 11.41
N GLU A 134 -10.00 8.66 10.89
CA GLU A 134 -10.91 7.82 10.13
C GLU A 134 -11.35 6.61 10.96
N PRO A 135 -12.56 6.09 10.73
CA PRO A 135 -13.04 4.92 11.47
C PRO A 135 -12.24 3.67 11.10
N ILE A 136 -12.13 2.73 12.04
CA ILE A 136 -11.53 1.42 11.79
C ILE A 136 -12.41 0.62 10.81
N MET A 137 -11.76 -0.07 9.89
CA MET A 137 -12.44 -0.77 8.80
C MET A 137 -12.75 -2.24 9.11
N HIS A 138 -12.19 -2.78 10.17
CA HIS A 138 -12.38 -4.15 10.63
C HIS A 138 -12.93 -4.20 12.04
N ALA A 139 -13.62 -5.27 12.41
CA ALA A 139 -13.91 -5.56 13.81
C ALA A 139 -12.61 -6.00 14.47
N VAL A 140 -12.22 -5.32 15.51
CA VAL A 140 -11.02 -5.63 16.31
C VAL A 140 -11.46 -6.44 17.53
N GLU A 141 -11.02 -7.68 17.63
CA GLU A 141 -11.23 -8.52 18.78
C GLU A 141 -9.88 -8.78 19.44
N ALA A 142 -9.72 -8.36 20.70
CA ALA A 142 -8.44 -8.43 21.43
C ALA A 142 -7.91 -9.86 21.63
N ARG A 143 -8.77 -10.87 21.43
CA ARG A 143 -8.35 -12.29 21.45
C ARG A 143 -7.44 -12.66 20.27
N TRP A 144 -7.47 -11.91 19.18
CA TRP A 144 -6.56 -12.05 18.07
C TRP A 144 -5.33 -11.16 18.29
N ASP A 145 -4.23 -11.44 17.64
CA ASP A 145 -2.96 -10.72 17.82
C ASP A 145 -2.94 -9.35 17.13
N TRP A 146 -3.97 -8.53 17.35
CA TRP A 146 -4.02 -7.17 16.85
C TRP A 146 -2.95 -6.28 17.47
N LYS A 147 -2.28 -5.52 16.63
CA LYS A 147 -1.23 -4.59 17.03
C LYS A 147 -1.38 -3.23 16.39
N VAL A 148 -0.81 -2.22 17.01
CA VAL A 148 -0.62 -0.90 16.42
C VAL A 148 0.87 -0.61 16.38
N ARG A 149 1.34 -0.06 15.27
CA ARG A 149 2.75 0.33 15.10
C ARG A 149 2.88 1.63 14.34
N LYS A 150 3.94 2.40 14.61
CA LYS A 150 4.23 3.61 13.85
C LYS A 150 4.43 3.26 12.38
N TYR A 151 3.87 4.09 11.50
CA TYR A 151 3.90 3.92 10.07
C TYR A 151 4.81 4.94 9.39
N PRO A 152 6.10 4.62 9.16
CA PRO A 152 7.01 5.46 8.40
C PRO A 152 6.55 5.59 6.96
N HIS A 153 6.36 6.80 6.50
CA HIS A 153 5.80 7.12 5.18
C HIS A 153 6.41 8.41 4.65
N TYR A 154 6.19 8.69 3.37
CA TYR A 154 6.31 10.04 2.80
C TYR A 154 4.91 10.60 2.58
N GLU A 155 4.78 11.89 2.54
CA GLU A 155 3.52 12.57 2.33
C GLU A 155 3.64 13.68 1.28
N GLU A 156 2.47 14.14 0.78
CA GLU A 156 2.39 15.24 -0.19
C GLU A 156 3.20 14.95 -1.47
N VAL A 157 3.04 13.75 -2.04
CA VAL A 157 3.66 13.34 -3.29
C VAL A 157 2.63 13.37 -4.40
N GLY A 158 2.90 14.14 -5.45
CA GLY A 158 2.01 14.27 -6.59
C GLY A 158 2.65 13.83 -7.91
N VAL A 159 1.84 13.22 -8.79
CA VAL A 159 2.17 13.01 -10.21
C VAL A 159 1.01 13.54 -11.02
N GLU A 160 1.25 14.55 -11.87
CA GLU A 160 0.13 15.19 -12.57
C GLU A 160 0.47 15.79 -13.93
N ASP A 161 -0.58 15.95 -14.74
CA ASP A 161 -0.57 16.69 -16.02
C ASP A 161 0.45 16.20 -17.05
N LEU A 162 0.63 14.88 -17.17
CA LEU A 162 1.58 14.27 -18.11
C LEU A 162 1.08 12.93 -18.65
N THR A 163 1.79 12.41 -19.65
CA THR A 163 1.58 11.06 -20.19
C THR A 163 2.85 10.23 -20.04
N PHE A 164 2.71 9.03 -19.50
CA PHE A 164 3.72 7.98 -19.63
C PHE A 164 3.47 7.19 -20.91
N VAL A 165 4.52 6.97 -21.68
CA VAL A 165 4.48 6.18 -22.91
C VAL A 165 5.50 5.07 -22.81
N GLY A 166 5.02 3.84 -22.83
CA GLY A 166 5.85 2.64 -22.94
C GLY A 166 5.87 2.10 -24.38
N HIS A 167 6.42 0.92 -24.53
CA HIS A 167 6.42 0.13 -25.76
C HIS A 167 6.05 -1.32 -25.44
N ALA A 168 4.96 -1.50 -24.65
CA ALA A 168 4.43 -2.83 -24.39
C ALA A 168 4.15 -3.55 -25.71
N VAL A 169 4.44 -4.83 -25.76
CA VAL A 169 4.35 -5.64 -26.98
C VAL A 169 2.90 -5.73 -27.49
N ASP A 170 2.71 -5.68 -28.80
CA ASP A 170 1.37 -5.76 -29.41
C ASP A 170 0.74 -7.15 -29.21
N ASP A 171 1.56 -8.21 -29.19
CA ASP A 171 1.14 -9.58 -28.88
C ASP A 171 1.31 -9.90 -27.41
N PHE A 172 0.75 -9.07 -26.55
CA PHE A 172 0.81 -9.26 -25.09
C PHE A 172 0.15 -10.56 -24.68
N LYS A 173 0.85 -11.32 -23.81
CA LYS A 173 0.32 -12.52 -23.14
C LYS A 173 0.66 -12.48 -21.68
N HIS A 174 -0.36 -12.32 -20.85
CA HIS A 174 -0.23 -12.32 -19.40
C HIS A 174 0.45 -13.60 -18.90
N HIS A 175 1.42 -13.46 -18.03
CA HIS A 175 2.25 -14.56 -17.47
C HIS A 175 3.13 -15.29 -18.49
N ARG A 176 3.43 -14.72 -19.65
CA ARG A 176 4.39 -15.32 -20.58
C ARG A 176 5.84 -15.12 -20.12
N ASN A 177 6.20 -13.91 -19.77
CA ASN A 177 7.56 -13.55 -19.31
C ASN A 177 7.58 -12.12 -18.77
N TRP A 178 8.72 -11.70 -18.20
CA TRP A 178 8.90 -10.37 -17.63
C TRP A 178 8.73 -9.23 -18.64
N ASN A 179 9.02 -9.46 -19.90
CA ASN A 179 8.90 -8.41 -20.92
C ASN A 179 7.44 -8.04 -21.22
N ASP A 180 6.55 -9.03 -21.14
CA ASP A 180 5.11 -8.76 -21.22
C ASP A 180 4.60 -8.07 -19.94
N ASP A 181 4.88 -8.66 -18.78
CA ASP A 181 4.24 -8.26 -17.52
C ASP A 181 4.96 -7.13 -16.76
N GLY A 182 6.24 -6.90 -17.04
CA GLY A 182 7.07 -6.02 -16.22
C GLY A 182 7.83 -4.91 -16.94
N ALA A 183 8.07 -5.03 -18.25
CA ALA A 183 9.05 -4.20 -18.95
C ALA A 183 8.75 -2.69 -18.94
N TYR A 184 7.48 -2.30 -18.95
CA TYR A 184 7.06 -0.91 -19.07
C TYR A 184 6.10 -0.53 -17.94
N LYS A 185 6.61 -0.51 -16.72
CA LYS A 185 5.91 -0.05 -15.52
C LYS A 185 6.39 1.37 -15.16
N PRO A 186 5.56 2.40 -15.30
CA PRO A 186 6.01 3.76 -15.06
C PRO A 186 6.06 4.17 -13.60
N LEU A 187 5.16 3.71 -12.73
CA LEU A 187 4.98 4.31 -11.42
C LEU A 187 4.70 3.27 -10.33
N ASN A 188 5.51 3.31 -9.27
CA ASN A 188 5.28 2.58 -8.04
C ASN A 188 5.32 3.55 -6.85
N MET A 189 4.24 3.62 -6.09
CA MET A 189 4.07 4.48 -4.92
C MET A 189 3.79 3.60 -3.70
N VAL A 190 4.72 3.58 -2.74
CA VAL A 190 4.63 2.68 -1.58
C VAL A 190 4.86 3.44 -0.28
N ARG A 191 3.98 3.27 0.67
CA ARG A 191 3.98 3.97 1.96
C ARG A 191 3.96 5.48 1.78
N LEU A 192 2.91 5.93 1.12
CA LEU A 192 2.61 7.35 0.97
C LEU A 192 1.31 7.71 1.67
N THR A 193 1.20 8.93 2.13
CA THR A 193 -0.05 9.50 2.63
C THR A 193 -0.31 10.85 1.97
N ASN A 194 -1.57 11.30 1.93
CA ASN A 194 -1.97 12.60 1.39
C ASN A 194 -1.35 12.87 0.00
N SER A 195 -1.33 11.87 -0.86
CA SER A 195 -0.62 11.89 -2.14
C SER A 195 -1.61 11.75 -3.31
N TRP A 196 -1.18 11.98 -4.56
CA TRP A 196 -2.11 11.93 -5.68
C TRP A 196 -1.47 11.58 -7.01
N VAL A 197 -2.26 10.92 -7.86
CA VAL A 197 -2.02 10.77 -9.29
C VAL A 197 -3.22 11.36 -10.01
N ARG A 198 -3.06 12.49 -10.71
CA ARG A 198 -4.20 13.15 -11.35
C ARG A 198 -3.89 13.66 -12.74
N ARG A 199 -4.86 13.54 -13.62
CA ARG A 199 -4.74 13.95 -15.02
C ARG A 199 -3.49 13.37 -15.70
N VAL A 200 -3.20 12.09 -15.39
CA VAL A 200 -2.12 11.31 -15.98
C VAL A 200 -2.72 10.34 -17.00
N ARG A 201 -2.04 10.18 -18.13
CA ARG A 201 -2.35 9.16 -19.14
C ARG A 201 -1.24 8.11 -19.17
N PHE A 202 -1.62 6.87 -19.27
CA PHE A 202 -0.71 5.74 -19.48
C PHE A 202 -1.00 5.14 -20.85
N THR A 203 0.02 5.00 -21.68
CA THR A 203 -0.11 4.50 -23.05
C THR A 203 0.95 3.44 -23.32
N SER A 204 0.53 2.28 -23.83
CA SER A 204 1.42 1.15 -24.16
C SER A 204 2.35 0.76 -23.01
N VAL A 205 1.79 0.63 -21.81
CA VAL A 205 2.51 0.22 -20.60
C VAL A 205 2.09 -1.20 -20.20
N SER A 206 2.97 -1.94 -19.58
CA SER A 206 2.67 -3.28 -19.07
C SER A 206 1.78 -3.21 -17.82
N GLU A 207 2.04 -2.25 -16.95
CA GLU A 207 1.29 -1.93 -15.74
C GLU A 207 1.26 -0.40 -15.61
N ALA A 208 0.11 0.19 -15.28
CA ALA A 208 -0.01 1.64 -15.27
C ALA A 208 0.61 2.26 -14.00
N ALA A 209 0.11 1.90 -12.85
CA ALA A 209 0.59 2.37 -11.56
C ALA A 209 0.33 1.32 -10.49
N SER A 210 1.29 1.14 -9.60
CA SER A 210 1.12 0.41 -8.37
C SER A 210 1.08 1.40 -7.20
N ILE A 211 0.03 1.30 -6.39
CA ILE A 211 -0.10 2.08 -5.15
C ILE A 211 -0.34 1.06 -4.04
N ALA A 212 0.62 0.94 -3.13
CA ALA A 212 0.59 -0.08 -2.11
C ALA A 212 0.93 0.46 -0.72
N LYS A 213 0.29 -0.11 0.32
CA LYS A 213 0.56 0.24 1.72
C LYS A 213 0.51 1.75 1.95
N SER A 214 -0.47 2.40 1.36
CA SER A 214 -0.63 3.85 1.35
C SER A 214 -2.03 4.23 1.82
N ALA A 215 -2.19 5.44 2.31
CA ALA A 215 -3.47 5.95 2.76
C ALA A 215 -3.73 7.35 2.20
N ASN A 216 -4.99 7.63 1.88
CA ASN A 216 -5.40 8.92 1.34
C ASN A 216 -4.61 9.30 0.06
N VAL A 217 -4.64 8.39 -0.94
CA VAL A 217 -3.99 8.55 -2.23
C VAL A 217 -5.00 8.48 -3.37
#